data_b7f5218b995a9f48799e6689d6dc20c3
#
_entry.id   b7f5218b995a9f48799e6689d6dc20c3
#
_cell.length_a   1.000
_cell.length_b   1.000
_cell.length_c   1.000
_cell.angle_alpha   90.00
_cell.angle_beta   90.00
_cell.angle_gamma   90.00
#
_symmetry.space_group_name_H-M   'P 1'
#
loop_
_entity.id
_entity.type
_entity.pdbx_description
1 polymer ?
#
loop_
_entity_poly.entity_id
_entity_poly.type
_entity_poly.pdbx_seq_one_letter_code
_entity_poly.pdbx_strand_id
1 'polypeptide(L)'
;MYANLGEKSLCKTCRLYPRHVEEFEDVREITLSVSCPEVARILMEKKEPVRFLTYEKEGEEEYEEFDPFLYSMLVDARDAMLGILQDREHSLKIRVGLILGMAHDLQGRFNREQLFSCEEVIERYQTKSARKFVRKLWKEEKPSVQERWEMAHKMFRELYELELLREDWDMLLMESEELLYSHGADAYKGISSDFKRWAKEESNIQIQAEQLLVYFIFTY
;
A
#
# COMPACT_ATOMS: atom_id res chain seq x y z
N MET A 1 16.26 -20.44 -20.50
CA MET A 1 17.01 -19.47 -21.34
C MET A 1 18.24 -18.96 -20.63
N TYR A 2 18.15 -18.31 -19.47
CA TYR A 2 19.30 -17.78 -18.71
C TYR A 2 20.37 -18.85 -18.39
N ALA A 3 19.97 -20.01 -17.86
CA ALA A 3 20.86 -21.09 -17.47
C ALA A 3 21.70 -21.66 -18.63
N ASN A 4 21.20 -21.57 -19.87
CA ASN A 4 21.86 -22.16 -21.04
C ASN A 4 22.58 -21.14 -21.92
N LEU A 5 22.10 -19.89 -21.96
CA LEU A 5 22.61 -18.86 -22.88
C LEU A 5 23.26 -17.67 -22.16
N GLY A 6 23.13 -17.60 -20.82
CA GLY A 6 23.66 -16.55 -19.97
C GLY A 6 22.89 -15.22 -20.05
N GLU A 7 23.35 -14.25 -19.30
CA GLU A 7 22.70 -12.93 -19.13
C GLU A 7 22.54 -12.16 -20.46
N LYS A 8 23.51 -12.28 -21.35
CA LYS A 8 23.48 -11.58 -22.65
C LYS A 8 22.31 -11.98 -23.56
N SER A 9 21.68 -13.12 -23.30
CA SER A 9 20.50 -13.59 -24.05
C SER A 9 19.20 -12.95 -23.61
N LEU A 10 19.20 -12.23 -22.48
CA LEU A 10 18.02 -11.58 -21.96
C LEU A 10 17.81 -10.20 -22.61
N CYS A 11 16.55 -9.83 -22.86
CA CYS A 11 16.20 -8.47 -23.23
C CYS A 11 16.46 -7.50 -22.06
N LYS A 12 16.43 -6.17 -22.33
CA LYS A 12 16.67 -5.14 -21.31
C LYS A 12 15.76 -5.32 -20.10
N THR A 13 14.46 -5.50 -20.32
CA THR A 13 13.46 -5.70 -19.26
C THR A 13 13.78 -6.93 -18.41
N CYS A 14 14.09 -8.08 -19.03
CA CYS A 14 14.42 -9.30 -18.30
C CYS A 14 15.71 -9.20 -17.48
N ARG A 15 16.66 -8.35 -17.91
CA ARG A 15 17.90 -8.10 -17.16
C ARG A 15 17.67 -7.18 -15.96
N LEU A 16 16.75 -6.22 -16.06
CA LEU A 16 16.43 -5.29 -15.00
C LEU A 16 15.47 -5.89 -13.97
N TYR A 17 14.55 -6.75 -14.41
CA TYR A 17 13.60 -7.40 -13.50
C TYR A 17 14.31 -8.17 -12.38
N PRO A 18 13.88 -8.09 -11.13
CA PRO A 18 12.66 -7.40 -10.66
C PRO A 18 12.87 -5.93 -10.23
N ARG A 19 13.93 -5.26 -10.68
CA ARG A 19 14.19 -3.86 -10.29
C ARG A 19 13.20 -2.94 -10.98
N HIS A 20 12.63 -2.05 -10.21
CA HIS A 20 11.88 -0.88 -10.64
C HIS A 20 12.73 0.34 -10.36
N VAL A 21 13.00 1.14 -11.37
CA VAL A 21 13.91 2.30 -11.30
C VAL A 21 13.17 3.50 -11.84
N GLU A 22 13.05 4.52 -11.01
CA GLU A 22 12.53 5.83 -11.38
C GLU A 22 13.67 6.86 -11.29
N GLU A 23 13.73 7.76 -12.25
CA GLU A 23 14.78 8.78 -12.36
C GLU A 23 14.15 10.16 -12.36
N PHE A 24 14.61 11.02 -11.44
CA PHE A 24 14.13 12.37 -11.23
C PHE A 24 15.36 13.30 -11.12
N GLU A 25 15.69 14.02 -12.18
CA GLU A 25 16.89 14.89 -12.21
C GLU A 25 18.13 14.18 -11.64
N ASP A 26 18.52 14.56 -10.42
CA ASP A 26 19.67 14.06 -9.67
C ASP A 26 19.32 12.89 -8.72
N VAL A 27 18.05 12.48 -8.65
CA VAL A 27 17.60 11.40 -7.78
C VAL A 27 17.22 10.17 -8.58
N ARG A 28 17.75 9.01 -8.18
CA ARG A 28 17.33 7.71 -8.69
C ARG A 28 16.77 6.86 -7.57
N GLU A 29 15.50 6.51 -7.67
CA GLU A 29 14.83 5.62 -6.73
C GLU A 29 14.82 4.19 -7.27
N ILE A 30 15.17 3.23 -6.43
CA ILE A 30 15.24 1.82 -6.82
C ILE A 30 14.41 1.00 -5.84
N THR A 31 13.45 0.27 -6.38
CA THR A 31 12.67 -0.74 -5.65
C THR A 31 12.75 -2.10 -6.34
N LEU A 32 12.16 -3.12 -5.71
CA LEU A 32 12.02 -4.44 -6.31
C LEU A 32 10.54 -4.77 -6.44
N SER A 33 10.12 -5.15 -7.64
CA SER A 33 8.72 -5.48 -7.92
C SER A 33 8.23 -6.71 -7.15
N VAL A 34 7.11 -6.56 -6.45
CA VAL A 34 6.43 -7.68 -5.75
C VAL A 34 5.79 -8.70 -6.70
N SER A 35 5.79 -8.45 -8.01
CA SER A 35 5.46 -9.47 -9.00
C SER A 35 6.50 -10.62 -9.05
N CYS A 36 7.69 -10.41 -8.49
CA CYS A 36 8.65 -11.46 -8.24
C CYS A 36 8.28 -12.21 -6.96
N PRO A 37 8.00 -13.53 -7.02
CA PRO A 37 7.62 -14.30 -5.84
C PRO A 37 8.62 -14.23 -4.68
N GLU A 38 9.91 -14.15 -4.99
CA GLU A 38 10.97 -14.04 -3.98
C GLU A 38 10.96 -12.66 -3.30
N VAL A 39 10.72 -11.58 -4.05
CA VAL A 39 10.56 -10.24 -3.47
C VAL A 39 9.33 -10.18 -2.58
N ALA A 40 8.20 -10.72 -3.05
CA ALA A 40 6.98 -10.82 -2.26
C ALA A 40 7.20 -11.62 -0.96
N ARG A 41 7.92 -12.75 -1.02
CA ARG A 41 8.27 -13.56 0.14
C ARG A 41 9.10 -12.75 1.15
N ILE A 42 10.18 -12.11 0.71
CA ILE A 42 11.05 -11.28 1.56
C ILE A 42 10.24 -10.16 2.23
N LEU A 43 9.39 -9.48 1.47
CA LEU A 43 8.53 -8.40 1.98
C LEU A 43 7.56 -8.91 3.05
N MET A 44 6.90 -10.07 2.81
CA MET A 44 5.93 -10.64 3.74
C MET A 44 6.56 -11.23 5.01
N GLU A 45 7.82 -11.67 4.95
CA GLU A 45 8.56 -12.19 6.11
C GLU A 45 9.18 -11.09 6.97
N LYS A 46 9.35 -9.87 6.41
CA LYS A 46 9.98 -8.74 7.10
C LYS A 46 9.10 -8.23 8.25
N LYS A 47 9.65 -8.24 9.46
CA LYS A 47 8.95 -7.79 10.68
C LYS A 47 9.32 -6.36 11.09
N GLU A 48 10.55 -5.94 10.81
CA GLU A 48 11.05 -4.62 11.14
C GLU A 48 10.48 -3.57 10.17
N PRO A 49 10.32 -2.30 10.62
CA PRO A 49 9.98 -1.21 9.71
C PRO A 49 10.96 -1.12 8.53
N VAL A 50 10.45 -0.70 7.38
CA VAL A 50 11.28 -0.46 6.19
C VAL A 50 12.22 0.72 6.46
N ARG A 51 13.46 0.56 6.02
CA ARG A 51 14.46 1.64 6.01
C ARG A 51 14.85 1.91 4.58
N PHE A 52 14.80 3.17 4.19
CA PHE A 52 15.30 3.64 2.91
C PHE A 52 16.76 4.01 3.07
N LEU A 53 17.58 3.58 2.12
CA LEU A 53 19.02 3.87 2.11
C LEU A 53 19.29 4.89 1.03
N THR A 54 19.94 5.98 1.38
CA THR A 54 20.37 7.01 0.44
C THR A 54 21.89 7.01 0.35
N TYR A 55 22.42 7.08 -0.85
CA TYR A 55 23.86 7.22 -1.09
C TYR A 55 24.09 8.07 -2.34
N GLU A 56 25.14 8.85 -2.30
CA GLU A 56 25.60 9.65 -3.43
C GLU A 56 26.34 8.77 -4.44
N LYS A 57 26.12 9.00 -5.70
CA LYS A 57 26.83 8.38 -6.80
C LYS A 57 27.08 9.40 -7.89
N GLU A 58 28.31 9.49 -8.37
CA GLU A 58 28.62 10.28 -9.56
C GLU A 58 27.92 9.69 -10.79
N GLY A 59 27.31 10.53 -11.62
CA GLY A 59 26.59 10.14 -12.83
C GLY A 59 26.27 11.36 -13.68
N GLU A 60 25.77 11.14 -14.87
CA GLU A 60 25.19 12.17 -15.71
C GLU A 60 23.73 12.35 -15.28
N GLU A 61 23.30 13.61 -15.16
CA GLU A 61 21.93 13.96 -14.88
C GLU A 61 21.13 13.86 -16.19
N GLU A 62 20.02 13.11 -16.19
CA GLU A 62 19.07 13.09 -17.30
C GLU A 62 17.89 14.01 -16.94
N TYR A 63 17.70 15.06 -17.74
CA TYR A 63 16.59 16.00 -17.54
C TYR A 63 15.41 15.57 -18.40
N GLU A 64 14.32 15.21 -17.77
CA GLU A 64 12.99 15.19 -18.37
C GLU A 64 12.21 16.43 -17.91
N GLU A 65 11.21 16.86 -18.69
CA GLU A 65 10.31 17.93 -18.26
C GLU A 65 9.51 17.49 -17.04
N PHE A 66 9.88 17.98 -15.84
CA PHE A 66 9.11 17.73 -14.63
C PHE A 66 9.02 19.02 -13.79
N ASP A 67 8.00 19.08 -12.91
CA ASP A 67 7.80 20.19 -11.99
C ASP A 67 8.53 19.93 -10.67
N PRO A 68 9.65 20.62 -10.37
CA PRO A 68 10.44 20.40 -9.17
C PRO A 68 9.67 20.74 -7.89
N PHE A 69 8.75 21.71 -7.93
CA PHE A 69 7.93 22.07 -6.77
C PHE A 69 6.91 20.98 -6.46
N LEU A 70 6.28 20.46 -7.50
CA LEU A 70 5.38 19.33 -7.36
C LEU A 70 6.11 18.09 -6.82
N TYR A 71 7.28 17.79 -7.37
CA TYR A 71 8.11 16.68 -6.94
C TYR A 71 8.48 16.81 -5.45
N SER A 72 9.03 17.96 -5.04
CA SER A 72 9.40 18.19 -3.64
C SER A 72 8.21 17.99 -2.69
N MET A 73 7.05 18.54 -3.03
CA MET A 73 5.84 18.41 -2.23
C MET A 73 5.36 16.94 -2.17
N LEU A 74 5.46 16.19 -3.25
CA LEU A 74 5.10 14.75 -3.27
C LEU A 74 6.06 13.92 -2.42
N VAL A 75 7.35 14.23 -2.44
CA VAL A 75 8.36 13.59 -1.58
C VAL A 75 8.05 13.86 -0.11
N ASP A 76 7.78 15.12 0.28
CA ASP A 76 7.43 15.47 1.66
C ASP A 76 6.15 14.78 2.12
N ALA A 77 5.14 14.72 1.26
CA ALA A 77 3.89 14.01 1.54
C ALA A 77 4.12 12.50 1.72
N ARG A 78 4.92 11.89 0.83
CA ARG A 78 5.29 10.48 0.89
C ARG A 78 6.04 10.15 2.18
N ASP A 79 7.01 10.94 2.56
CA ASP A 79 7.80 10.75 3.77
C ASP A 79 6.92 10.87 5.03
N ALA A 80 6.01 11.83 5.07
CA ALA A 80 5.03 11.96 6.15
C ALA A 80 4.09 10.74 6.20
N MET A 81 3.59 10.26 5.05
CA MET A 81 2.74 9.07 4.96
C MET A 81 3.47 7.81 5.44
N LEU A 82 4.72 7.61 5.03
CA LEU A 82 5.56 6.50 5.47
C LEU A 82 5.84 6.56 6.97
N GLY A 83 6.11 7.75 7.50
CA GLY A 83 6.27 7.96 8.95
C GLY A 83 5.01 7.61 9.74
N ILE A 84 3.84 8.06 9.27
CA ILE A 84 2.54 7.73 9.88
C ILE A 84 2.28 6.23 9.79
N LEU A 85 2.54 5.61 8.63
CA LEU A 85 2.26 4.19 8.39
C LEU A 85 3.11 3.28 9.26
N GLN A 86 4.33 3.64 9.55
CA GLN A 86 5.26 2.86 10.37
C GLN A 86 5.20 3.20 11.87
N ASP A 87 4.36 4.15 12.30
CA ASP A 87 4.11 4.46 13.72
C ASP A 87 3.23 3.38 14.38
N ARG A 88 3.86 2.29 14.82
CA ARG A 88 3.20 1.11 15.41
C ARG A 88 2.61 1.35 16.80
N GLU A 89 2.78 2.53 17.41
CA GLU A 89 2.03 2.90 18.60
C GLU A 89 0.52 3.00 18.35
N HIS A 90 0.14 3.12 17.08
CA HIS A 90 -1.23 3.27 16.64
C HIS A 90 -1.67 2.06 15.79
N SER A 91 -2.95 1.68 15.91
CA SER A 91 -3.49 0.60 15.08
C SER A 91 -3.39 0.93 13.59
N LEU A 92 -3.15 -0.08 12.75
CA LEU A 92 -3.06 0.07 11.29
C LEU A 92 -4.27 0.83 10.72
N LYS A 93 -5.46 0.55 11.22
CA LYS A 93 -6.70 1.25 10.83
C LYS A 93 -6.61 2.77 11.01
N ILE A 94 -6.05 3.26 12.12
CA ILE A 94 -5.90 4.70 12.37
C ILE A 94 -4.84 5.28 11.43
N ARG A 95 -3.73 4.58 11.25
CA ARG A 95 -2.63 4.99 10.36
C ARG A 95 -3.12 5.13 8.92
N VAL A 96 -3.82 4.12 8.41
CA VAL A 96 -4.41 4.16 7.06
C VAL A 96 -5.45 5.26 6.93
N GLY A 97 -6.31 5.47 7.93
CA GLY A 97 -7.29 6.56 7.91
C GLY A 97 -6.65 7.95 7.85
N LEU A 98 -5.50 8.15 8.51
CA LEU A 98 -4.74 9.41 8.41
C LEU A 98 -4.14 9.62 7.02
N ILE A 99 -3.56 8.57 6.44
CA ILE A 99 -2.95 8.61 5.10
C ILE A 99 -4.00 8.90 4.04
N LEU A 100 -5.12 8.19 4.06
CA LEU A 100 -6.22 8.43 3.11
C LEU A 100 -6.81 9.84 3.24
N GLY A 101 -6.96 10.33 4.48
CA GLY A 101 -7.40 11.71 4.70
C GLY A 101 -6.40 12.73 4.19
N MET A 102 -5.10 12.52 4.42
CA MET A 102 -4.03 13.37 3.89
C MET A 102 -4.05 13.38 2.36
N ALA A 103 -4.07 12.21 1.73
CA ALA A 103 -4.10 12.08 0.27
C ALA A 103 -5.33 12.80 -0.34
N HIS A 104 -6.52 12.63 0.27
CA HIS A 104 -7.73 13.31 -0.16
C HIS A 104 -7.60 14.83 -0.10
N ASP A 105 -7.09 15.37 1.00
CA ASP A 105 -6.96 16.82 1.19
C ASP A 105 -5.86 17.42 0.30
N LEU A 106 -4.75 16.69 0.09
CA LEU A 106 -3.72 17.07 -0.88
C LEU A 106 -4.29 17.11 -2.30
N GLN A 107 -5.02 16.08 -2.71
CA GLN A 107 -5.69 16.07 -4.02
C GLN A 107 -6.63 17.27 -4.18
N GLY A 108 -7.33 17.65 -3.10
CA GLY A 108 -8.18 18.85 -3.09
C GLY A 108 -7.38 20.16 -3.26
N ARG A 109 -6.13 20.23 -2.78
CA ARG A 109 -5.24 21.38 -3.00
C ARG A 109 -4.72 21.39 -4.42
N PHE A 110 -4.31 20.24 -4.94
CA PHE A 110 -3.90 20.08 -6.33
C PHE A 110 -4.96 20.55 -7.32
N ASN A 111 -6.18 20.07 -7.17
CA ASN A 111 -7.27 20.42 -8.07
C ASN A 111 -7.60 21.93 -8.07
N ARG A 112 -7.13 22.68 -7.08
CA ARG A 112 -7.28 24.13 -6.95
C ARG A 112 -6.00 24.90 -7.26
N GLU A 113 -4.95 24.24 -7.74
CA GLU A 113 -3.64 24.83 -8.03
C GLU A 113 -3.00 25.51 -6.80
N GLN A 114 -3.24 24.96 -5.60
CA GLN A 114 -2.79 25.51 -4.31
C GLN A 114 -1.60 24.72 -3.73
N LEU A 115 -0.55 24.50 -4.51
CA LEU A 115 0.59 23.68 -4.12
C LEU A 115 1.26 24.17 -2.82
N PHE A 116 1.47 25.47 -2.68
CA PHE A 116 2.11 26.07 -1.49
C PHE A 116 1.35 25.86 -0.18
N SER A 117 0.08 25.45 -0.22
CA SER A 117 -0.71 25.14 0.97
C SER A 117 -0.73 23.65 1.31
N CYS A 118 0.01 22.82 0.59
CA CYS A 118 0.12 21.39 0.86
C CYS A 118 0.92 21.09 2.13
N GLU A 119 1.92 21.90 2.45
CA GLU A 119 2.71 21.78 3.69
C GLU A 119 1.81 21.82 4.94
N GLU A 120 0.87 22.76 5.03
CA GLU A 120 -0.09 22.86 6.13
C GLU A 120 -0.96 21.59 6.25
N VAL A 121 -1.29 20.95 5.12
CA VAL A 121 -2.03 19.68 5.13
C VAL A 121 -1.16 18.57 5.70
N ILE A 122 0.08 18.44 5.24
CA ILE A 122 1.04 17.43 5.70
C ILE A 122 1.26 17.54 7.21
N GLU A 123 1.57 18.75 7.70
CA GLU A 123 1.78 19.01 9.14
C GLU A 123 0.55 18.66 9.97
N ARG A 124 -0.65 19.05 9.50
CA ARG A 124 -1.91 18.80 10.21
C ARG A 124 -2.13 17.31 10.50
N TYR A 125 -1.86 16.43 9.54
CA TYR A 125 -2.07 14.99 9.69
C TYR A 125 -1.05 14.30 10.61
N GLN A 126 0.07 14.92 10.91
CA GLN A 126 1.05 14.44 11.89
C GLN A 126 0.67 14.76 13.34
N THR A 127 -0.38 15.58 13.57
CA THR A 127 -0.78 16.04 14.90
C THR A 127 -1.58 15.00 15.69
N LYS A 128 -1.56 15.17 17.04
CA LYS A 128 -2.46 14.41 17.93
C LYS A 128 -3.94 14.70 17.67
N SER A 129 -4.27 15.89 17.16
CA SER A 129 -5.65 16.31 16.86
C SER A 129 -6.21 15.51 15.69
N ALA A 130 -5.46 15.33 14.60
CA ALA A 130 -5.85 14.51 13.48
C ALA A 130 -6.11 13.05 13.89
N ARG A 131 -5.22 12.48 14.75
CA ARG A 131 -5.44 11.13 15.30
C ARG A 131 -6.72 11.00 16.12
N LYS A 132 -7.04 12.02 16.93
CA LYS A 132 -8.30 12.05 17.70
C LYS A 132 -9.51 12.14 16.77
N PHE A 133 -9.43 12.96 15.73
CA PHE A 133 -10.49 13.12 14.74
C PHE A 133 -10.76 11.80 14.00
N VAL A 134 -9.76 11.14 13.45
CA VAL A 134 -9.92 9.84 12.77
C VAL A 134 -10.50 8.80 13.72
N ARG A 135 -10.04 8.73 14.98
CA ARG A 135 -10.63 7.82 15.98
C ARG A 135 -12.10 8.10 16.25
N LYS A 136 -12.50 9.38 16.25
CA LYS A 136 -13.89 9.77 16.44
C LYS A 136 -14.77 9.32 15.28
N LEU A 137 -14.37 9.61 14.04
CA LEU A 137 -15.06 9.15 12.83
C LEU A 137 -15.30 7.63 12.86
N TRP A 138 -14.26 6.85 13.16
CA TRP A 138 -14.40 5.39 13.23
C TRP A 138 -15.27 4.86 14.37
N LYS A 139 -15.56 5.67 15.38
CA LYS A 139 -16.50 5.31 16.47
C LYS A 139 -17.94 5.65 16.10
N GLU A 140 -18.15 6.75 15.40
CA GLU A 140 -19.48 7.27 15.04
C GLU A 140 -20.07 6.52 13.85
N GLU A 141 -19.25 6.16 12.87
CA GLU A 141 -19.65 5.42 11.67
C GLU A 141 -19.37 3.93 11.82
N LYS A 142 -20.22 3.23 12.54
CA LYS A 142 -20.14 1.77 12.62
C LYS A 142 -21.23 1.17 11.73
N PRO A 143 -20.87 0.65 10.55
CA PRO A 143 -21.83 -0.05 9.72
C PRO A 143 -22.39 -1.27 10.46
N SER A 144 -23.64 -1.57 10.24
CA SER A 144 -24.30 -2.78 10.72
C SER A 144 -23.58 -4.05 10.25
N VAL A 145 -23.94 -5.20 10.80
CA VAL A 145 -23.39 -6.48 10.35
C VAL A 145 -23.75 -6.74 8.89
N GLN A 146 -24.99 -6.42 8.53
CA GLN A 146 -25.49 -6.57 7.17
C GLN A 146 -24.72 -5.70 6.17
N GLU A 147 -24.56 -4.40 6.45
CA GLU A 147 -23.81 -3.48 5.58
C GLU A 147 -22.34 -3.90 5.41
N ARG A 148 -21.69 -4.42 6.48
CA ARG A 148 -20.32 -4.92 6.38
C ARG A 148 -20.23 -6.18 5.51
N TRP A 149 -21.20 -7.08 5.63
CA TRP A 149 -21.28 -8.27 4.82
C TRP A 149 -21.47 -7.93 3.34
N GLU A 150 -22.43 -7.06 3.02
CA GLU A 150 -22.71 -6.59 1.66
C GLU A 150 -21.50 -5.90 1.03
N MET A 151 -20.86 -4.99 1.79
CA MET A 151 -19.66 -4.27 1.32
C MET A 151 -18.50 -5.24 1.07
N ALA A 152 -18.25 -6.16 2.01
CA ALA A 152 -17.16 -7.12 1.87
C ALA A 152 -17.42 -8.10 0.71
N HIS A 153 -18.65 -8.57 0.54
CA HIS A 153 -19.01 -9.43 -0.57
C HIS A 153 -18.89 -8.70 -1.92
N LYS A 154 -19.33 -7.45 -2.00
CA LYS A 154 -19.15 -6.63 -3.20
C LYS A 154 -17.66 -6.49 -3.55
N MET A 155 -16.81 -6.14 -2.58
CA MET A 155 -15.37 -6.02 -2.80
C MET A 155 -14.73 -7.36 -3.17
N PHE A 156 -15.20 -8.47 -2.60
CA PHE A 156 -14.71 -9.80 -2.95
C PHE A 156 -15.00 -10.13 -4.43
N ARG A 157 -16.16 -9.78 -4.92
CA ARG A 157 -16.55 -10.02 -6.32
C ARG A 157 -15.70 -9.25 -7.33
N GLU A 158 -15.10 -8.12 -6.96
CA GLU A 158 -14.13 -7.41 -7.82
C GLU A 158 -12.88 -8.28 -8.13
N LEU A 159 -12.59 -9.31 -7.30
CA LEU A 159 -11.47 -10.22 -7.55
C LEU A 159 -11.68 -11.10 -8.79
N TYR A 160 -12.92 -11.33 -9.21
CA TYR A 160 -13.23 -12.08 -10.45
C TYR A 160 -12.93 -11.28 -11.73
N GLU A 161 -12.80 -9.95 -11.61
CA GLU A 161 -12.45 -9.08 -12.74
C GLU A 161 -10.92 -8.95 -12.93
N LEU A 162 -10.12 -9.54 -12.02
CA LEU A 162 -8.67 -9.50 -12.12
C LEU A 162 -8.16 -10.49 -13.16
N GLU A 163 -6.99 -10.16 -13.75
CA GLU A 163 -6.31 -11.05 -14.68
C GLU A 163 -5.95 -12.40 -14.05
N LEU A 164 -6.28 -13.48 -14.76
CA LEU A 164 -5.96 -14.85 -14.35
C LEU A 164 -4.46 -15.13 -14.52
N LEU A 165 -3.74 -15.14 -13.40
CA LEU A 165 -2.32 -15.51 -13.36
C LEU A 165 -2.09 -16.99 -12.99
N ARG A 166 -3.12 -17.69 -12.48
CA ARG A 166 -3.09 -19.09 -12.04
C ARG A 166 -4.35 -19.81 -12.50
N GLU A 167 -4.20 -21.02 -12.99
CA GLU A 167 -5.32 -21.86 -13.48
C GLU A 167 -6.33 -22.23 -12.39
N ASP A 168 -5.90 -22.29 -11.12
CA ASP A 168 -6.73 -22.64 -9.95
C ASP A 168 -7.39 -21.43 -9.27
N TRP A 169 -7.18 -20.20 -9.80
CA TRP A 169 -7.66 -18.97 -9.17
C TRP A 169 -9.18 -18.89 -9.06
N ASP A 170 -9.89 -19.23 -10.14
CA ASP A 170 -11.36 -19.19 -10.17
C ASP A 170 -11.96 -20.18 -9.15
N MET A 171 -11.40 -21.39 -9.07
CA MET A 171 -11.85 -22.38 -8.12
C MET A 171 -11.62 -21.91 -6.67
N LEU A 172 -10.46 -21.31 -6.39
CA LEU A 172 -10.15 -20.75 -5.08
C LEU A 172 -11.12 -19.62 -4.70
N LEU A 173 -11.47 -18.75 -5.65
CA LEU A 173 -12.44 -17.68 -5.42
C LEU A 173 -13.83 -18.24 -5.14
N MET A 174 -14.31 -19.20 -5.95
CA MET A 174 -15.63 -19.80 -5.77
C MET A 174 -15.77 -20.49 -4.41
N GLU A 175 -14.79 -21.30 -4.01
CA GLU A 175 -14.77 -21.94 -2.70
C GLU A 175 -14.73 -20.93 -1.55
N SER A 176 -13.93 -19.88 -1.71
CA SER A 176 -13.82 -18.81 -0.71
C SER A 176 -15.12 -18.01 -0.59
N GLU A 177 -15.77 -17.68 -1.73
CA GLU A 177 -17.03 -16.97 -1.75
C GLU A 177 -18.14 -17.76 -1.05
N GLU A 178 -18.23 -19.06 -1.34
CA GLU A 178 -19.20 -19.94 -0.70
C GLU A 178 -18.98 -19.99 0.81
N LEU A 179 -17.76 -20.22 1.27
CA LEU A 179 -17.44 -20.26 2.69
C LEU A 179 -17.73 -18.96 3.43
N LEU A 180 -17.44 -17.82 2.81
CA LEU A 180 -17.55 -16.52 3.46
C LEU A 180 -18.96 -15.94 3.40
N TYR A 181 -19.71 -16.18 2.33
CA TYR A 181 -20.88 -15.36 2.03
C TYR A 181 -22.20 -16.15 1.85
N SER A 182 -22.17 -17.46 1.62
CA SER A 182 -23.38 -18.25 1.35
C SER A 182 -24.36 -18.36 2.53
N HIS A 183 -23.86 -18.24 3.77
CA HIS A 183 -24.63 -18.42 4.99
C HIS A 183 -25.12 -17.11 5.63
N GLY A 184 -25.00 -15.98 4.90
CA GLY A 184 -25.52 -14.68 5.30
C GLY A 184 -24.67 -13.94 6.34
N ALA A 185 -25.15 -12.74 6.72
CA ALA A 185 -24.41 -11.76 7.52
C ALA A 185 -24.04 -12.27 8.94
N ASP A 186 -24.89 -13.05 9.58
CA ASP A 186 -24.61 -13.55 10.94
C ASP A 186 -23.48 -14.58 10.94
N ALA A 187 -23.45 -15.49 9.98
CA ALA A 187 -22.35 -16.44 9.82
C ALA A 187 -21.04 -15.71 9.49
N TYR A 188 -21.08 -14.76 8.56
CA TYR A 188 -19.93 -13.89 8.24
C TYR A 188 -19.39 -13.13 9.46
N LYS A 189 -20.26 -12.67 10.36
CA LYS A 189 -19.85 -12.04 11.63
C LYS A 189 -19.00 -12.97 12.47
N GLY A 190 -19.37 -14.26 12.57
CA GLY A 190 -18.60 -15.29 13.28
C GLY A 190 -17.21 -15.44 12.68
N ILE A 191 -17.15 -15.73 11.37
CA ILE A 191 -15.90 -15.90 10.61
C ILE A 191 -15.01 -14.67 10.75
N SER A 192 -15.58 -13.47 10.57
CA SER A 192 -14.85 -12.19 10.72
C SER A 192 -14.28 -12.00 12.13
N SER A 193 -14.98 -12.48 13.17
CA SER A 193 -14.51 -12.37 14.55
C SER A 193 -13.36 -13.35 14.84
N ASP A 194 -13.44 -14.56 14.32
CA ASP A 194 -12.40 -15.59 14.43
C ASP A 194 -11.14 -15.15 13.66
N PHE A 195 -11.31 -14.63 12.45
CA PHE A 195 -10.20 -14.07 11.67
C PHE A 195 -9.51 -12.91 12.42
N LYS A 196 -10.27 -12.00 13.05
CA LYS A 196 -9.68 -10.89 13.82
C LYS A 196 -8.89 -11.37 15.03
N ARG A 197 -9.35 -12.43 15.71
CA ARG A 197 -8.64 -13.04 16.83
C ARG A 197 -7.33 -13.64 16.33
N TRP A 198 -7.38 -14.49 15.32
CA TRP A 198 -6.21 -15.08 14.69
C TRP A 198 -5.22 -14.01 14.18
N ALA A 199 -5.71 -12.99 13.48
CA ALA A 199 -4.89 -11.91 12.95
C ALA A 199 -4.16 -11.10 14.03
N LYS A 200 -4.71 -11.06 15.24
CA LYS A 200 -4.10 -10.37 16.39
C LYS A 200 -3.12 -11.24 17.17
N GLU A 201 -3.44 -12.50 17.36
CA GLU A 201 -2.80 -13.39 18.34
C GLU A 201 -1.82 -14.37 17.69
N GLU A 202 -2.08 -14.80 16.45
CA GLU A 202 -1.38 -15.90 15.81
C GLU A 202 -0.71 -15.53 14.48
N SER A 203 -0.92 -14.32 13.98
CA SER A 203 -0.41 -13.93 12.66
C SER A 203 0.32 -12.59 12.65
N ASN A 204 1.12 -12.38 11.61
CA ASN A 204 1.79 -11.11 11.32
C ASN A 204 1.04 -10.28 10.27
N ILE A 205 -0.23 -10.57 9.98
CA ILE A 205 -0.97 -9.97 8.85
C ILE A 205 -1.03 -8.45 8.91
N GLN A 206 -1.08 -7.85 10.11
CA GLN A 206 -1.05 -6.39 10.24
C GLN A 206 0.31 -5.80 9.84
N ILE A 207 1.40 -6.50 10.15
CA ILE A 207 2.76 -6.11 9.74
C ILE A 207 2.90 -6.33 8.24
N GLN A 208 2.43 -7.45 7.71
CA GLN A 208 2.45 -7.74 6.28
C GLN A 208 1.67 -6.70 5.47
N ALA A 209 0.49 -6.30 5.95
CA ALA A 209 -0.29 -5.22 5.34
C ALA A 209 0.44 -3.86 5.42
N GLU A 210 1.10 -3.55 6.54
CA GLU A 210 1.95 -2.36 6.67
C GLU A 210 3.08 -2.38 5.63
N GLN A 211 3.82 -3.49 5.52
CA GLN A 211 4.94 -3.63 4.58
C GLN A 211 4.47 -3.46 3.13
N LEU A 212 3.33 -4.06 2.78
CA LEU A 212 2.76 -3.93 1.44
C LEU A 212 2.32 -2.50 1.15
N LEU A 213 1.71 -1.81 2.10
CA LEU A 213 1.33 -0.40 1.95
C LEU A 213 2.56 0.51 1.85
N VAL A 214 3.62 0.26 2.63
CA VAL A 214 4.90 0.99 2.49
C VAL A 214 5.46 0.81 1.08
N TYR A 215 5.45 -0.42 0.57
CA TYR A 215 5.88 -0.71 -0.79
C TYR A 215 5.08 0.09 -1.82
N PHE A 216 3.75 0.08 -1.75
CA PHE A 216 2.92 0.82 -2.70
C PHE A 216 3.10 2.33 -2.62
N ILE A 217 3.17 2.92 -1.42
CA ILE A 217 3.36 4.37 -1.25
C ILE A 217 4.74 4.82 -1.75
N PHE A 218 5.76 3.97 -1.65
CA PHE A 218 7.10 4.32 -2.13
C PHE A 218 7.26 4.11 -3.63
N THR A 219 6.65 3.07 -4.19
CA THR A 219 6.89 2.66 -5.58
C THR A 219 5.98 3.38 -6.59
N TYR A 220 4.78 3.81 -6.17
CA TYR A 220 3.74 4.41 -7.02
C TYR A 220 3.22 5.73 -6.45
#